data_7afd2c324b1749a7a67e4bc718e5efaa
#
_entry.id   7afd2c324b1749a7a67e4bc718e5efaa
#
_cell.length_a   1.000
_cell.length_b   1.000
_cell.length_c   1.000
_cell.angle_alpha   90.00
_cell.angle_beta   90.00
_cell.angle_gamma   90.00
#
_symmetry.space_group_name_H-M   'P 1'
#
loop_
_entity.id
_entity.type
_entity.pdbx_description
1 polymer ?
#
loop_
_entity_poly.entity_id
_entity_poly.type
_entity_poly.pdbx_seq_one_letter_code
_entity_poly.pdbx_strand_id
1 'polypeptide(L)'
;MMLSSRRRLQGRMLLLLVAVVAVSFGAWLPWEYPSSSMLYKFGIDRDILTLGKSAGVAAIVLMGLQILFIARFTMIERLVGYDRMVRIHRMVGITIVALAVMHPLLVFSIDDVATIPVKWEYWPEILGGGLLISLSIYAAIAYGRSFSRIPYHYWKWMHQAGAIVLVVTSLVHVYYVTDSYHSGVPLVFLVCVGIVVVVCWGWILFRPFMDGEKHEVVSLTRVGPAARELRLRPLGNPIRHAPGQFAYINVTDGPIPSEPHPFTISSSPGADTLRFVIRCCGDWTNRVGQLRVGDTVQVSGPYGMFSPEAYGCEAGYVCIAGGVGITPMLSMIENMDELSPPLHLVWSNRTVEDAFAREELKEHALRLHQLDVTHVFSRDATSVDNEYTGRVNHDLLDRVLAEVPLSDSLFFVCGPQPFMESVQRTLSEMGVPPSQIVTEEFGF
;
A
#
# COMPACT_ATOMS: atom_id res chain seq x y z
N MET A 1 16.61 9.70 -6.04
CA MET A 1 16.13 11.06 -6.34
C MET A 1 14.63 11.06 -6.36
N MET A 2 13.99 11.80 -5.48
CA MET A 2 12.53 11.89 -5.41
C MET A 2 11.99 12.81 -6.52
N LEU A 3 10.79 12.49 -7.02
CA LEU A 3 10.13 13.31 -8.05
C LEU A 3 9.51 14.57 -7.41
N SER A 4 9.60 15.72 -8.06
CA SER A 4 8.91 16.93 -7.60
C SER A 4 7.39 16.74 -7.57
N SER A 5 6.68 17.48 -6.72
CA SER A 5 5.22 17.40 -6.54
C SER A 5 4.48 17.58 -7.89
N ARG A 6 4.92 18.51 -8.73
CA ARG A 6 4.36 18.75 -10.07
C ARG A 6 4.52 17.54 -10.99
N ARG A 7 5.72 16.93 -11.05
CA ARG A 7 5.97 15.72 -11.87
C ARG A 7 5.17 14.53 -11.37
N ARG A 8 4.99 14.39 -10.08
CA ARG A 8 4.12 13.35 -9.50
C ARG A 8 2.66 13.51 -9.88
N LEU A 9 2.14 14.74 -9.80
CA LEU A 9 0.76 15.03 -10.21
C LEU A 9 0.56 14.69 -11.69
N GLN A 10 1.46 15.14 -12.56
CA GLN A 10 1.42 14.83 -14.00
C GLN A 10 1.47 13.32 -14.26
N GLY A 11 2.35 12.58 -13.57
CA GLY A 11 2.43 11.13 -13.71
C GLY A 11 1.17 10.41 -13.24
N ARG A 12 0.55 10.86 -12.15
CA ARG A 12 -0.76 10.33 -11.67
C ARG A 12 -1.88 10.58 -12.66
N MET A 13 -1.94 11.79 -13.23
CA MET A 13 -2.93 12.13 -14.25
C MET A 13 -2.75 11.27 -15.51
N LEU A 14 -1.51 11.03 -15.93
CA LEU A 14 -1.22 10.15 -17.06
C LEU A 14 -1.63 8.71 -16.79
N LEU A 15 -1.33 8.16 -15.60
CA LEU A 15 -1.75 6.81 -15.22
C LEU A 15 -3.27 6.67 -15.19
N LEU A 16 -3.97 7.66 -14.64
CA LEU A 16 -5.43 7.69 -14.64
C LEU A 16 -5.98 7.76 -16.08
N LEU A 17 -5.42 8.61 -16.90
CA LEU A 17 -5.82 8.73 -18.31
C LEU A 17 -5.65 7.40 -19.05
N VAL A 18 -4.50 6.74 -18.90
CA VAL A 18 -4.24 5.43 -19.52
C VAL A 18 -5.25 4.39 -19.04
N ALA A 19 -5.55 4.36 -17.73
CA ALA A 19 -6.54 3.43 -17.17
C ALA A 19 -7.95 3.70 -17.74
N VAL A 20 -8.37 4.98 -17.77
CA VAL A 20 -9.67 5.37 -18.33
C VAL A 20 -9.76 5.01 -19.82
N VAL A 21 -8.72 5.31 -20.60
CA VAL A 21 -8.68 4.96 -22.03
C VAL A 21 -8.78 3.44 -22.22
N ALA A 22 -8.04 2.64 -21.45
CA ALA A 22 -8.05 1.19 -21.58
C ALA A 22 -9.46 0.61 -21.25
N VAL A 23 -10.08 1.08 -20.16
CA VAL A 23 -11.43 0.63 -19.77
C VAL A 23 -12.48 1.08 -20.79
N SER A 24 -12.43 2.34 -21.24
CA SER A 24 -13.37 2.87 -22.23
C SER A 24 -13.25 2.17 -23.57
N PHE A 25 -12.01 1.91 -24.02
CA PHE A 25 -11.76 1.16 -25.25
C PHE A 25 -12.29 -0.27 -25.15
N GLY A 26 -12.02 -0.98 -24.06
CA GLY A 26 -12.58 -2.31 -23.85
C GLY A 26 -14.11 -2.33 -23.82
N ALA A 27 -14.73 -1.38 -23.11
CA ALA A 27 -16.19 -1.25 -23.03
C ALA A 27 -16.84 -0.85 -24.38
N TRP A 28 -16.10 -0.17 -25.24
CA TRP A 28 -16.57 0.19 -26.59
C TRP A 28 -16.54 -0.97 -27.59
N LEU A 29 -15.65 -1.95 -27.44
CA LEU A 29 -15.51 -3.07 -28.38
C LEU A 29 -16.82 -3.82 -28.70
N PRO A 30 -17.72 -4.16 -27.75
CA PRO A 30 -18.99 -4.82 -28.06
C PRO A 30 -19.93 -3.98 -28.92
N TRP A 31 -19.78 -2.65 -28.97
CA TRP A 31 -20.58 -1.74 -29.79
C TRP A 31 -20.12 -1.78 -31.24
N GLU A 32 -18.82 -1.79 -31.48
CA GLU A 32 -18.21 -1.78 -32.82
C GLU A 32 -18.14 -3.17 -33.45
N TYR A 33 -17.92 -4.21 -32.62
CA TYR A 33 -17.78 -5.60 -33.04
C TYR A 33 -18.88 -6.46 -32.43
N PRO A 34 -20.13 -6.33 -32.92
CA PRO A 34 -21.27 -7.09 -32.40
C PRO A 34 -21.09 -8.58 -32.65
N SER A 35 -21.41 -9.41 -31.66
CA SER A 35 -21.45 -10.86 -31.83
C SER A 35 -22.66 -11.31 -32.63
N SER A 36 -22.65 -12.54 -33.16
CA SER A 36 -23.78 -13.13 -33.90
C SER A 36 -25.07 -13.11 -33.10
N SER A 37 -25.01 -13.31 -31.77
CA SER A 37 -26.17 -13.23 -30.89
C SER A 37 -26.86 -11.85 -30.86
N MET A 38 -26.11 -10.78 -31.19
CA MET A 38 -26.63 -9.41 -31.24
C MET A 38 -27.26 -9.03 -32.59
N LEU A 39 -27.00 -9.80 -33.64
CA LEU A 39 -27.53 -9.51 -34.98
C LEU A 39 -29.05 -9.68 -35.08
N TYR A 40 -29.62 -10.44 -34.16
CA TYR A 40 -31.09 -10.71 -34.10
C TYR A 40 -31.80 -9.86 -33.03
N LYS A 41 -31.11 -8.94 -32.37
CA LYS A 41 -31.67 -8.00 -31.40
C LYS A 41 -31.71 -6.60 -31.97
N PHE A 42 -32.78 -5.83 -31.71
CA PHE A 42 -33.00 -4.48 -32.25
C PHE A 42 -33.43 -3.52 -31.16
N GLY A 43 -33.24 -2.23 -31.41
CA GLY A 43 -33.65 -1.18 -30.51
C GLY A 43 -33.04 -1.30 -29.13
N ILE A 44 -33.83 -1.06 -28.09
CA ILE A 44 -33.41 -1.01 -26.69
C ILE A 44 -32.82 -2.33 -26.18
N ASP A 45 -33.33 -3.47 -26.69
CA ASP A 45 -32.85 -4.79 -26.27
C ASP A 45 -31.42 -5.04 -26.71
N ARG A 46 -31.06 -4.58 -27.92
CA ARG A 46 -29.68 -4.64 -28.40
C ARG A 46 -28.77 -3.75 -27.55
N ASP A 47 -29.22 -2.54 -27.20
CA ASP A 47 -28.42 -1.59 -26.42
C ASP A 47 -28.18 -2.11 -24.99
N ILE A 48 -29.19 -2.68 -24.34
CA ILE A 48 -29.07 -3.30 -23.02
C ILE A 48 -28.11 -4.49 -23.05
N LEU A 49 -28.25 -5.38 -24.04
CA LEU A 49 -27.34 -6.53 -24.20
C LEU A 49 -25.89 -6.07 -24.42
N THR A 50 -25.71 -5.05 -25.27
CA THR A 50 -24.37 -4.48 -25.55
C THR A 50 -23.77 -3.85 -24.28
N LEU A 51 -24.58 -3.09 -23.53
CA LEU A 51 -24.17 -2.51 -22.26
C LEU A 51 -23.78 -3.59 -21.24
N GLY A 52 -24.53 -4.68 -21.15
CA GLY A 52 -24.19 -5.83 -20.33
C GLY A 52 -22.84 -6.43 -20.70
N LYS A 53 -22.58 -6.67 -21.99
CA LYS A 53 -21.27 -7.16 -22.48
C LYS A 53 -20.15 -6.17 -22.19
N SER A 54 -20.39 -4.85 -22.38
CA SER A 54 -19.44 -3.79 -22.05
C SER A 54 -19.03 -3.79 -20.56
N ALA A 55 -20.01 -4.02 -19.67
CA ALA A 55 -19.73 -4.13 -18.23
C ALA A 55 -18.82 -5.33 -17.91
N GLY A 56 -19.03 -6.48 -18.54
CA GLY A 56 -18.18 -7.65 -18.39
C GLY A 56 -16.74 -7.40 -18.85
N VAL A 57 -16.57 -6.79 -20.04
CA VAL A 57 -15.24 -6.44 -20.56
C VAL A 57 -14.55 -5.41 -19.68
N ALA A 58 -15.26 -4.37 -19.23
CA ALA A 58 -14.71 -3.36 -18.31
C ALA A 58 -14.23 -4.00 -16.99
N ALA A 59 -14.96 -4.96 -16.44
CA ALA A 59 -14.55 -5.70 -15.26
C ALA A 59 -13.22 -6.44 -15.46
N ILE A 60 -13.03 -7.12 -16.61
CA ILE A 60 -11.78 -7.84 -16.91
C ILE A 60 -10.60 -6.88 -17.09
N VAL A 61 -10.80 -5.76 -17.77
CA VAL A 61 -9.74 -4.73 -17.91
C VAL A 61 -9.34 -4.20 -16.55
N LEU A 62 -10.30 -3.90 -15.67
CA LEU A 62 -10.03 -3.46 -14.32
C LEU A 62 -9.31 -4.53 -13.49
N MET A 63 -9.62 -5.83 -13.66
CA MET A 63 -8.88 -6.92 -13.03
C MET A 63 -7.40 -6.94 -13.48
N GLY A 64 -7.14 -6.77 -14.77
CA GLY A 64 -5.78 -6.65 -15.31
C GLY A 64 -5.03 -5.44 -14.76
N LEU A 65 -5.68 -4.28 -14.72
CA LEU A 65 -5.13 -3.05 -14.14
C LEU A 65 -4.84 -3.18 -12.64
N GLN A 66 -5.66 -3.92 -11.88
CA GLN A 66 -5.39 -4.21 -10.46
C GLN A 66 -4.09 -4.99 -10.28
N ILE A 67 -3.83 -5.99 -11.13
CA ILE A 67 -2.58 -6.76 -11.07
C ILE A 67 -1.39 -5.85 -11.38
N LEU A 68 -1.51 -4.98 -12.39
CA LEU A 68 -0.49 -3.98 -12.73
C LEU A 68 -0.18 -3.06 -11.55
N PHE A 69 -1.20 -2.58 -10.85
CA PHE A 69 -1.04 -1.73 -9.68
C PHE A 69 -0.32 -2.46 -8.53
N ILE A 70 -0.72 -3.69 -8.22
CA ILE A 70 -0.14 -4.44 -7.10
C ILE A 70 1.23 -5.07 -7.44
N ALA A 71 1.62 -5.12 -8.71
CA ALA A 71 2.94 -5.57 -9.16
C ALA A 71 4.08 -4.69 -8.62
N ARG A 72 3.76 -3.51 -8.08
CA ARG A 72 4.71 -2.63 -7.39
C ARG A 72 5.92 -2.25 -8.25
N PHE A 73 5.68 -1.91 -9.52
CA PHE A 73 6.72 -1.30 -10.32
C PHE A 73 7.19 -0.01 -9.64
N THR A 74 8.49 0.11 -9.45
CA THR A 74 9.11 1.23 -8.72
C THR A 74 8.65 2.60 -9.22
N MET A 75 8.41 2.74 -10.53
CA MET A 75 7.90 3.98 -11.12
C MET A 75 6.47 4.29 -10.64
N ILE A 76 5.57 3.31 -10.62
CA ILE A 76 4.17 3.48 -10.18
C ILE A 76 4.14 3.79 -8.68
N GLU A 77 4.94 3.07 -7.89
CA GLU A 77 5.03 3.28 -6.44
C GLU A 77 5.53 4.69 -6.10
N ARG A 78 6.56 5.19 -6.80
CA ARG A 78 7.05 6.57 -6.64
C ARG A 78 6.04 7.64 -7.05
N LEU A 79 5.15 7.35 -7.98
CA LEU A 79 4.11 8.29 -8.42
C LEU A 79 2.91 8.31 -7.47
N VAL A 80 2.43 7.16 -7.06
CA VAL A 80 1.14 7.00 -6.37
C VAL A 80 1.32 6.94 -4.86
N GLY A 81 2.34 6.23 -4.37
CA GLY A 81 2.55 5.86 -2.97
C GLY A 81 1.81 4.56 -2.61
N TYR A 82 2.45 3.72 -1.80
CA TYR A 82 1.95 2.38 -1.48
C TYR A 82 0.56 2.38 -0.83
N ASP A 83 0.34 3.22 0.19
CA ASP A 83 -0.95 3.30 0.91
C ASP A 83 -2.12 3.68 -0.01
N ARG A 84 -1.86 4.63 -0.94
CA ARG A 84 -2.86 5.02 -1.93
C ARG A 84 -3.13 3.91 -2.94
N MET A 85 -2.10 3.15 -3.33
CA MET A 85 -2.25 1.98 -4.19
C MET A 85 -3.16 0.93 -3.55
N VAL A 86 -2.99 0.63 -2.27
CA VAL A 86 -3.85 -0.30 -1.52
C VAL A 86 -5.30 0.20 -1.45
N ARG A 87 -5.52 1.50 -1.17
CA ARG A 87 -6.87 2.08 -1.17
C ARG A 87 -7.54 2.00 -2.55
N ILE A 88 -6.82 2.34 -3.62
CA ILE A 88 -7.31 2.23 -4.99
C ILE A 88 -7.65 0.78 -5.32
N HIS A 89 -6.79 -0.18 -4.96
CA HIS A 89 -7.02 -1.60 -5.15
C HIS A 89 -8.33 -2.07 -4.51
N ARG A 90 -8.61 -1.66 -3.26
CA ARG A 90 -9.88 -1.97 -2.58
C ARG A 90 -11.10 -1.37 -3.29
N MET A 91 -11.03 -0.10 -3.69
CA MET A 91 -12.13 0.59 -4.40
C MET A 91 -12.41 -0.04 -5.77
N VAL A 92 -11.36 -0.30 -6.54
CA VAL A 92 -11.48 -0.95 -7.87
C VAL A 92 -12.01 -2.37 -7.71
N GLY A 93 -11.63 -3.10 -6.65
CA GLY A 93 -12.19 -4.42 -6.34
C GLY A 93 -13.71 -4.41 -6.16
N ILE A 94 -14.26 -3.44 -5.44
CA ILE A 94 -15.71 -3.25 -5.29
C ILE A 94 -16.36 -2.95 -6.65
N THR A 95 -15.74 -2.08 -7.45
CA THR A 95 -16.22 -1.74 -8.79
C THR A 95 -16.28 -2.96 -9.72
N ILE A 96 -15.25 -3.82 -9.67
CA ILE A 96 -15.21 -5.07 -10.44
C ILE A 96 -16.38 -5.98 -10.07
N VAL A 97 -16.64 -6.17 -8.78
CA VAL A 97 -17.79 -7.00 -8.32
C VAL A 97 -19.10 -6.39 -8.79
N ALA A 98 -19.29 -5.08 -8.67
CA ALA A 98 -20.50 -4.41 -9.13
C ALA A 98 -20.72 -4.59 -10.65
N LEU A 99 -19.68 -4.44 -11.47
CA LEU A 99 -19.75 -4.65 -12.91
C LEU A 99 -20.00 -6.12 -13.26
N ALA A 100 -19.37 -7.05 -12.54
CA ALA A 100 -19.55 -8.49 -12.74
C ALA A 100 -20.96 -8.95 -12.37
N VAL A 101 -21.62 -8.33 -11.39
CA VAL A 101 -23.04 -8.56 -11.07
C VAL A 101 -23.95 -7.91 -12.11
N MET A 102 -23.66 -6.67 -12.51
CA MET A 102 -24.46 -5.93 -13.48
C MET A 102 -24.45 -6.62 -14.87
N HIS A 103 -23.32 -7.20 -15.27
CA HIS A 103 -23.17 -7.90 -16.54
C HIS A 103 -24.26 -8.96 -16.78
N PRO A 104 -24.42 -10.02 -15.99
CA PRO A 104 -25.46 -11.01 -16.22
C PRO A 104 -26.86 -10.46 -15.99
N LEU A 105 -27.06 -9.52 -15.06
CA LEU A 105 -28.38 -8.91 -14.87
C LEU A 105 -28.87 -8.21 -16.14
N LEU A 106 -28.02 -7.48 -16.86
CA LEU A 106 -28.36 -6.84 -18.12
C LEU A 106 -28.53 -7.87 -19.26
N VAL A 107 -27.63 -8.85 -19.35
CA VAL A 107 -27.70 -9.88 -20.40
C VAL A 107 -28.97 -10.70 -20.25
N PHE A 108 -29.32 -11.14 -19.06
CA PHE A 108 -30.49 -11.99 -18.81
C PHE A 108 -31.79 -11.20 -18.63
N SER A 109 -31.76 -9.88 -18.56
CA SER A 109 -33.01 -9.09 -18.61
C SER A 109 -33.71 -9.17 -19.98
N ILE A 110 -32.97 -9.57 -21.02
CA ILE A 110 -33.46 -9.66 -22.40
C ILE A 110 -33.71 -11.10 -22.83
N ASP A 111 -32.90 -12.04 -22.34
CA ASP A 111 -33.02 -13.46 -22.62
C ASP A 111 -33.55 -14.19 -21.38
N ASP A 112 -34.54 -15.03 -21.55
CA ASP A 112 -35.17 -15.78 -20.45
C ASP A 112 -34.17 -16.81 -19.89
N VAL A 113 -33.62 -16.53 -18.68
CA VAL A 113 -32.67 -17.41 -17.97
C VAL A 113 -33.22 -18.82 -17.76
N ALA A 114 -34.54 -18.95 -17.60
CA ALA A 114 -35.20 -20.24 -17.41
C ALA A 114 -35.06 -21.18 -18.62
N THR A 115 -34.64 -20.64 -19.77
CA THR A 115 -34.49 -21.40 -21.02
C THR A 115 -33.08 -21.88 -21.30
N ILE A 116 -32.04 -21.49 -20.48
CA ILE A 116 -30.69 -22.01 -20.64
C ILE A 116 -30.66 -23.48 -20.14
N PRO A 117 -30.67 -24.45 -21.04
CA PRO A 117 -30.63 -25.84 -20.59
C PRO A 117 -29.24 -26.13 -20.00
N VAL A 118 -29.19 -26.91 -18.90
CA VAL A 118 -27.94 -27.44 -18.35
C VAL A 118 -27.41 -28.53 -19.28
N LYS A 119 -26.90 -28.10 -20.44
CA LYS A 119 -26.25 -28.95 -21.45
C LYS A 119 -24.84 -28.52 -21.67
N TRP A 120 -23.97 -29.42 -22.08
CA TRP A 120 -22.57 -29.15 -22.35
C TRP A 120 -22.36 -28.03 -23.40
N GLU A 121 -23.27 -27.84 -24.29
CA GLU A 121 -23.25 -26.79 -25.33
C GLU A 121 -23.19 -25.38 -24.73
N TYR A 122 -23.73 -25.17 -23.51
CA TYR A 122 -23.76 -23.90 -22.77
C TYR A 122 -22.70 -23.80 -21.68
N TRP A 123 -21.59 -24.58 -21.80
CA TRP A 123 -20.53 -24.55 -20.81
C TRP A 123 -19.90 -23.17 -20.60
N PRO A 124 -19.79 -22.27 -21.63
CA PRO A 124 -19.20 -20.94 -21.40
C PRO A 124 -20.10 -20.07 -20.52
N GLU A 125 -21.42 -20.12 -20.68
CA GLU A 125 -22.39 -19.39 -19.86
C GLU A 125 -22.42 -19.96 -18.43
N ILE A 126 -22.39 -21.29 -18.27
CA ILE A 126 -22.26 -21.94 -16.95
C ILE A 126 -20.96 -21.55 -16.26
N LEU A 127 -19.86 -21.46 -17.01
CA LEU A 127 -18.57 -20.98 -16.50
C LEU A 127 -18.69 -19.53 -15.99
N GLY A 128 -19.40 -18.66 -16.73
CA GLY A 128 -19.67 -17.28 -16.31
C GLY A 128 -20.43 -17.20 -14.98
N GLY A 129 -21.44 -18.04 -14.79
CA GLY A 129 -22.15 -18.16 -13.52
C GLY A 129 -21.24 -18.63 -12.37
N GLY A 130 -20.41 -19.65 -12.62
CA GLY A 130 -19.41 -20.13 -11.67
C GLY A 130 -18.35 -19.05 -11.32
N LEU A 131 -17.94 -18.26 -12.31
CA LEU A 131 -17.04 -17.12 -12.10
C LEU A 131 -17.66 -16.05 -11.20
N LEU A 132 -18.93 -15.68 -11.42
CA LEU A 132 -19.61 -14.69 -10.59
C LEU A 132 -19.70 -15.15 -9.13
N ILE A 133 -20.07 -16.41 -8.89
CA ILE A 133 -20.12 -16.99 -7.54
C ILE A 133 -18.72 -16.98 -6.91
N SER A 134 -17.72 -17.46 -7.64
CA SER A 134 -16.34 -17.54 -7.17
C SER A 134 -15.75 -16.15 -6.86
N LEU A 135 -15.99 -15.15 -7.72
CA LEU A 135 -15.57 -13.76 -7.51
C LEU A 135 -16.26 -13.14 -6.28
N SER A 136 -17.55 -13.42 -6.10
CA SER A 136 -18.31 -12.90 -4.95
C SER A 136 -17.79 -13.48 -3.62
N ILE A 137 -17.54 -14.78 -3.56
CA ILE A 137 -16.94 -15.45 -2.39
C ILE A 137 -15.53 -14.93 -2.15
N TYR A 138 -14.71 -14.83 -3.20
CA TYR A 138 -13.35 -14.31 -3.11
C TYR A 138 -13.31 -12.86 -2.59
N ALA A 139 -14.19 -12.00 -3.09
CA ALA A 139 -14.28 -10.62 -2.62
C ALA A 139 -14.77 -10.53 -1.17
N ALA A 140 -15.75 -11.37 -0.77
CA ALA A 140 -16.21 -11.42 0.61
C ALA A 140 -15.10 -11.86 1.58
N ILE A 141 -14.29 -12.87 1.22
CA ILE A 141 -13.13 -13.33 2.01
C ILE A 141 -12.07 -12.22 2.07
N ALA A 142 -11.80 -11.54 0.95
CA ALA A 142 -10.82 -10.46 0.91
C ALA A 142 -11.24 -9.26 1.78
N TYR A 143 -12.51 -8.87 1.73
CA TYR A 143 -13.07 -7.79 2.53
C TYR A 143 -13.17 -8.16 4.02
N GLY A 144 -13.57 -9.39 4.32
CA GLY A 144 -13.66 -9.94 5.67
C GLY A 144 -12.32 -10.31 6.31
N ARG A 145 -11.20 -9.95 5.71
CA ARG A 145 -9.84 -10.31 6.19
C ARG A 145 -9.61 -9.99 7.66
N SER A 146 -10.05 -8.83 8.14
CA SER A 146 -9.90 -8.38 9.52
C SER A 146 -10.60 -9.28 10.55
N PHE A 147 -11.62 -10.05 10.13
CA PHE A 147 -12.34 -11.00 10.97
C PHE A 147 -11.78 -12.43 10.85
N SER A 148 -10.91 -12.69 9.85
CA SER A 148 -10.34 -14.02 9.64
C SER A 148 -9.16 -14.26 10.60
N ARG A 149 -9.07 -15.51 11.14
CA ARG A 149 -7.92 -15.95 11.95
C ARG A 149 -6.81 -16.57 11.08
N ILE A 150 -6.92 -16.50 9.75
CA ILE A 150 -5.93 -17.07 8.84
C ILE A 150 -4.65 -16.23 8.92
N PRO A 151 -3.46 -16.83 9.14
CA PRO A 151 -2.20 -16.12 9.11
C PRO A 151 -2.01 -15.37 7.78
N TYR A 152 -1.41 -14.17 7.84
CA TYR A 152 -1.32 -13.26 6.70
C TYR A 152 -0.68 -13.88 5.45
N HIS A 153 0.37 -14.66 5.60
CA HIS A 153 1.10 -15.28 4.49
C HIS A 153 0.25 -16.30 3.71
N TYR A 154 -0.56 -17.13 4.42
CA TYR A 154 -1.49 -18.05 3.76
C TYR A 154 -2.60 -17.31 3.05
N TRP A 155 -3.18 -16.29 3.71
CA TRP A 155 -4.20 -15.45 3.11
C TRP A 155 -3.68 -14.74 1.86
N LYS A 156 -2.48 -14.15 1.92
CA LYS A 156 -1.82 -13.48 0.79
C LYS A 156 -1.63 -14.44 -0.38
N TRP A 157 -1.10 -15.64 -0.12
CA TRP A 157 -0.90 -16.65 -1.14
C TRP A 157 -2.23 -17.08 -1.78
N MET A 158 -3.26 -17.39 -0.98
CA MET A 158 -4.59 -17.73 -1.47
C MET A 158 -5.23 -16.60 -2.29
N HIS A 159 -5.07 -15.35 -1.82
CA HIS A 159 -5.57 -14.17 -2.52
C HIS A 159 -4.86 -14.00 -3.87
N GLN A 160 -3.57 -14.15 -3.93
CA GLN A 160 -2.81 -14.07 -5.17
C GLN A 160 -3.16 -15.21 -6.14
N ALA A 161 -3.16 -16.46 -5.69
CA ALA A 161 -3.51 -17.62 -6.53
C ALA A 161 -4.95 -17.53 -7.04
N GLY A 162 -5.90 -17.17 -6.19
CA GLY A 162 -7.30 -16.96 -6.56
C GLY A 162 -7.48 -15.88 -7.62
N ALA A 163 -6.74 -14.76 -7.51
CA ALA A 163 -6.79 -13.70 -8.50
C ALA A 163 -6.39 -14.17 -9.89
N ILE A 164 -5.32 -15.00 -10.00
CA ILE A 164 -4.92 -15.57 -11.30
C ILE A 164 -6.02 -16.44 -11.87
N VAL A 165 -6.48 -17.39 -11.06
CA VAL A 165 -7.49 -18.34 -11.51
C VAL A 165 -8.71 -17.57 -12.04
N LEU A 166 -9.18 -16.56 -11.31
CA LEU A 166 -10.32 -15.74 -11.73
C LEU A 166 -10.03 -14.99 -13.03
N VAL A 167 -8.87 -14.34 -13.18
CA VAL A 167 -8.54 -13.61 -14.41
C VAL A 167 -8.39 -14.52 -15.60
N VAL A 168 -7.64 -15.62 -15.47
CA VAL A 168 -7.43 -16.57 -16.58
C VAL A 168 -8.76 -17.19 -17.00
N THR A 169 -9.57 -17.60 -16.03
CA THR A 169 -10.90 -18.19 -16.33
C THR A 169 -11.85 -17.16 -16.95
N SER A 170 -11.75 -15.87 -16.57
CA SER A 170 -12.52 -14.79 -17.20
C SER A 170 -12.10 -14.54 -18.64
N LEU A 171 -10.81 -14.59 -18.96
CA LEU A 171 -10.32 -14.50 -20.35
C LEU A 171 -10.82 -15.68 -21.19
N VAL A 172 -10.81 -16.89 -20.64
CA VAL A 172 -11.39 -18.09 -21.28
C VAL A 172 -12.89 -17.91 -21.50
N HIS A 173 -13.63 -17.43 -20.49
CA HIS A 173 -15.05 -17.17 -20.60
C HIS A 173 -15.37 -16.20 -21.75
N VAL A 174 -14.69 -15.07 -21.83
CA VAL A 174 -14.91 -14.07 -22.92
C VAL A 174 -14.60 -14.67 -24.28
N TYR A 175 -13.52 -15.42 -24.40
CA TYR A 175 -13.13 -16.01 -25.68
C TYR A 175 -14.20 -16.99 -26.20
N TYR A 176 -14.78 -17.84 -25.33
CA TYR A 176 -15.70 -18.88 -25.74
C TYR A 176 -17.18 -18.49 -25.71
N VAL A 177 -17.59 -17.48 -24.91
CA VAL A 177 -18.99 -17.05 -24.83
C VAL A 177 -19.43 -16.18 -26.00
N THR A 178 -18.49 -15.65 -26.80
CA THR A 178 -18.81 -14.77 -27.92
C THR A 178 -17.79 -14.90 -29.06
N ASP A 179 -18.29 -14.95 -30.28
CA ASP A 179 -17.50 -15.02 -31.51
C ASP A 179 -16.75 -13.72 -31.86
N SER A 180 -17.17 -12.59 -31.27
CA SER A 180 -16.52 -11.29 -31.51
C SER A 180 -15.03 -11.30 -31.15
N TYR A 181 -14.60 -12.12 -30.19
CA TYR A 181 -13.20 -12.17 -29.72
C TYR A 181 -12.37 -13.27 -30.39
N HIS A 182 -12.87 -13.91 -31.47
CA HIS A 182 -12.13 -14.94 -32.19
C HIS A 182 -11.16 -14.35 -33.24
N SER A 183 -11.32 -13.08 -33.63
CA SER A 183 -10.49 -12.46 -34.67
C SER A 183 -10.44 -10.94 -34.52
N GLY A 184 -9.58 -10.31 -35.31
CA GLY A 184 -9.50 -8.86 -35.44
C GLY A 184 -9.07 -8.12 -34.18
N VAL A 185 -9.55 -6.89 -34.03
CA VAL A 185 -9.20 -5.99 -32.93
C VAL A 185 -9.60 -6.54 -31.56
N PRO A 186 -10.80 -7.15 -31.36
CA PRO A 186 -11.16 -7.72 -30.06
C PRO A 186 -10.22 -8.84 -29.61
N LEU A 187 -9.80 -9.75 -30.52
CA LEU A 187 -8.83 -10.81 -30.19
C LEU A 187 -7.49 -10.21 -29.76
N VAL A 188 -6.97 -9.25 -30.54
CA VAL A 188 -5.70 -8.57 -30.21
C VAL A 188 -5.78 -7.91 -28.85
N PHE A 189 -6.91 -7.24 -28.55
CA PHE A 189 -7.15 -6.61 -27.26
C PHE A 189 -7.15 -7.64 -26.11
N LEU A 190 -7.87 -8.75 -26.27
CA LEU A 190 -7.92 -9.82 -25.28
C LEU A 190 -6.54 -10.42 -25.00
N VAL A 191 -5.74 -10.65 -26.07
CA VAL A 191 -4.37 -11.14 -25.98
C VAL A 191 -3.46 -10.12 -25.27
N CYS A 192 -3.60 -8.81 -25.57
CA CYS A 192 -2.86 -7.76 -24.88
C CYS A 192 -3.15 -7.73 -23.38
N VAL A 193 -4.41 -7.85 -22.98
CA VAL A 193 -4.79 -7.97 -21.55
C VAL A 193 -4.14 -9.20 -20.93
N GLY A 194 -4.19 -10.35 -21.60
CA GLY A 194 -3.53 -11.58 -21.15
C GLY A 194 -2.01 -11.42 -20.98
N ILE A 195 -1.34 -10.79 -21.94
CA ILE A 195 0.11 -10.52 -21.87
C ILE A 195 0.44 -9.62 -20.68
N VAL A 196 -0.32 -8.53 -20.46
CA VAL A 196 -0.13 -7.65 -19.31
C VAL A 196 -0.24 -8.45 -18.00
N VAL A 197 -1.25 -9.31 -17.88
CA VAL A 197 -1.44 -10.17 -16.71
C VAL A 197 -0.25 -11.09 -16.50
N VAL A 198 0.21 -11.79 -17.55
CA VAL A 198 1.35 -12.72 -17.47
C VAL A 198 2.65 -12.01 -17.10
N VAL A 199 2.92 -10.86 -17.72
CA VAL A 199 4.13 -10.06 -17.44
C VAL A 199 4.12 -9.52 -16.02
N CYS A 200 3.01 -8.92 -15.58
CA CYS A 200 2.90 -8.41 -14.21
C CYS A 200 3.03 -9.53 -13.18
N TRP A 201 2.46 -10.67 -13.47
CA TRP A 201 2.51 -11.83 -12.59
C TRP A 201 3.90 -12.47 -12.53
N GLY A 202 4.53 -12.62 -13.68
CA GLY A 202 5.94 -13.02 -13.74
C GLY A 202 6.81 -12.08 -12.92
N TRP A 203 6.60 -10.77 -13.05
CA TRP A 203 7.30 -9.77 -12.24
C TRP A 203 7.06 -9.97 -10.74
N ILE A 204 5.81 -10.18 -10.30
CA ILE A 204 5.49 -10.42 -8.89
C ILE A 204 6.21 -11.66 -8.35
N LEU A 205 6.29 -12.73 -9.15
CA LEU A 205 6.95 -13.98 -8.76
C LEU A 205 8.48 -13.88 -8.75
N PHE A 206 9.08 -13.21 -9.74
CA PHE A 206 10.54 -13.17 -9.89
C PHE A 206 11.20 -12.03 -9.14
N ARG A 207 10.47 -10.93 -8.88
CA ARG A 207 11.01 -9.77 -8.16
C ARG A 207 11.69 -10.11 -6.83
N PRO A 208 11.14 -10.96 -5.94
CA PRO A 208 11.78 -11.28 -4.67
C PRO A 208 13.17 -11.93 -4.84
N PHE A 209 13.46 -12.55 -6.00
CA PHE A 209 14.74 -13.15 -6.32
C PHE A 209 15.72 -12.17 -6.98
N MET A 210 15.21 -11.05 -7.53
CA MET A 210 15.99 -10.05 -8.23
C MET A 210 16.33 -8.84 -7.36
N ASP A 211 15.46 -8.52 -6.40
CA ASP A 211 15.56 -7.33 -5.57
C ASP A 211 16.22 -7.65 -4.22
N GLY A 212 17.31 -6.95 -3.92
CA GLY A 212 17.86 -6.86 -2.58
C GLY A 212 19.37 -7.04 -2.52
N GLU A 213 20.00 -6.14 -1.79
CA GLU A 213 21.42 -6.18 -1.45
C GLU A 213 21.62 -7.02 -0.20
N LYS A 214 22.68 -7.83 -0.18
CA LYS A 214 23.05 -8.61 1.01
C LYS A 214 23.64 -7.71 2.07
N HIS A 215 23.17 -7.90 3.29
CA HIS A 215 23.64 -7.20 4.48
C HIS A 215 23.96 -8.20 5.58
N GLU A 216 24.97 -7.87 6.39
CA GLU A 216 25.36 -8.63 7.57
C GLU A 216 24.71 -8.02 8.81
N VAL A 217 24.22 -8.86 9.71
CA VAL A 217 23.76 -8.43 11.03
C VAL A 217 24.96 -8.04 11.89
N VAL A 218 25.05 -6.75 12.21
CA VAL A 218 26.14 -6.20 13.07
C VAL A 218 25.74 -6.23 14.54
N SER A 219 24.49 -5.91 14.83
CA SER A 219 23.94 -5.96 16.19
C SER A 219 22.45 -6.21 16.19
N LEU A 220 21.98 -6.87 17.24
CA LEU A 220 20.58 -7.06 17.56
C LEU A 220 20.39 -6.86 19.05
N THR A 221 19.79 -5.73 19.45
CA THR A 221 19.61 -5.35 20.85
C THR A 221 18.13 -5.17 21.17
N ARG A 222 17.76 -5.41 22.44
CA ARG A 222 16.43 -5.10 22.93
C ARG A 222 16.39 -3.64 23.37
N VAL A 223 15.45 -2.86 22.80
CA VAL A 223 15.33 -1.42 23.02
C VAL A 223 14.00 -1.03 23.67
N GLY A 224 13.41 -1.91 24.41
CA GLY A 224 12.15 -1.68 25.11
C GLY A 224 11.44 -3.01 25.41
N PRO A 225 10.26 -2.99 26.04
CA PRO A 225 9.53 -4.20 26.42
C PRO A 225 9.20 -5.10 25.22
N ALA A 226 8.87 -4.49 24.10
CA ALA A 226 8.38 -5.20 22.89
C ALA A 226 9.06 -4.76 21.60
N ALA A 227 10.27 -4.20 21.65
CA ALA A 227 11.00 -3.74 20.46
C ALA A 227 12.45 -4.23 20.46
N ARG A 228 12.98 -4.42 19.24
CA ARG A 228 14.38 -4.76 18.99
C ARG A 228 14.95 -3.81 17.95
N GLU A 229 16.19 -3.38 18.19
CA GLU A 229 16.99 -2.64 17.22
C GLU A 229 17.89 -3.64 16.48
N LEU A 230 17.78 -3.64 15.15
CA LEU A 230 18.59 -4.42 14.23
C LEU A 230 19.48 -3.45 13.44
N ARG A 231 20.79 -3.65 13.48
CA ARG A 231 21.76 -2.93 12.65
C ARG A 231 22.37 -3.84 11.62
N LEU A 232 22.36 -3.37 10.38
CA LEU A 232 22.78 -4.12 9.19
C LEU A 232 23.89 -3.35 8.46
N ARG A 233 24.99 -4.04 8.14
CA ARG A 233 26.07 -3.50 7.32
C ARG A 233 25.96 -4.06 5.90
N PRO A 234 26.04 -3.23 4.84
CA PRO A 234 26.01 -3.70 3.47
C PRO A 234 27.25 -4.56 3.18
N LEU A 235 27.04 -5.71 2.51
CA LEU A 235 28.13 -6.56 1.98
C LEU A 235 28.48 -6.22 0.53
N GLY A 236 27.70 -5.34 -0.09
CA GLY A 236 27.87 -4.83 -1.44
C GLY A 236 27.63 -3.32 -1.49
N ASN A 237 26.83 -2.88 -2.47
CA ASN A 237 26.49 -1.47 -2.58
C ASN A 237 25.57 -1.01 -1.45
N PRO A 238 25.83 0.15 -0.79
CA PRO A 238 24.95 0.67 0.22
C PRO A 238 23.63 1.15 -0.40
N ILE A 239 22.53 0.90 0.29
CA ILE A 239 21.22 1.41 -0.09
C ILE A 239 21.15 2.90 0.20
N ARG A 240 21.03 3.70 -0.87
CA ARG A 240 20.82 5.15 -0.75
C ARG A 240 19.35 5.43 -0.53
N HIS A 241 18.99 5.97 0.61
CA HIS A 241 17.61 6.31 0.97
C HIS A 241 17.47 7.79 1.33
N ALA A 242 16.25 8.29 1.34
CA ALA A 242 15.88 9.55 1.95
C ALA A 242 15.38 9.32 3.38
N PRO A 243 15.49 10.31 4.29
CA PRO A 243 15.00 10.18 5.66
C PRO A 243 13.53 9.78 5.68
N GLY A 244 13.16 8.80 6.52
CA GLY A 244 11.80 8.33 6.69
C GLY A 244 11.34 7.25 5.71
N GLN A 245 12.15 6.85 4.74
CA GLN A 245 11.83 5.73 3.84
C GLN A 245 11.97 4.37 4.56
N PHE A 246 11.34 3.34 3.98
CA PHE A 246 11.40 1.97 4.47
C PHE A 246 12.05 1.02 3.47
N ALA A 247 12.46 -0.15 3.93
CA ALA A 247 12.97 -1.25 3.12
C ALA A 247 12.31 -2.57 3.53
N TYR A 248 12.33 -3.55 2.62
CA TYR A 248 11.95 -4.93 2.96
C TYR A 248 13.17 -5.69 3.42
N ILE A 249 13.05 -6.33 4.57
CA ILE A 249 14.06 -7.25 5.10
C ILE A 249 13.55 -8.67 4.85
N ASN A 250 14.38 -9.50 4.23
CA ASN A 250 14.17 -10.92 4.02
C ASN A 250 15.35 -11.71 4.56
N VAL A 251 15.08 -12.73 5.36
CA VAL A 251 16.11 -13.65 5.86
C VAL A 251 16.12 -14.87 4.94
N THR A 252 17.14 -14.97 4.10
CA THR A 252 17.24 -16.05 3.10
C THR A 252 17.85 -17.33 3.68
N ASP A 253 18.84 -17.15 4.56
CA ASP A 253 19.58 -18.26 5.19
C ASP A 253 19.62 -18.02 6.70
N GLY A 254 18.64 -18.53 7.45
CA GLY A 254 18.60 -18.27 8.88
C GLY A 254 17.49 -19.01 9.63
N PRO A 255 17.37 -18.74 10.94
CA PRO A 255 16.47 -19.47 11.83
C PRO A 255 14.99 -19.03 11.70
N ILE A 256 14.69 -18.03 10.88
CA ILE A 256 13.33 -17.48 10.70
C ILE A 256 12.87 -17.65 9.25
N PRO A 257 11.55 -17.73 9.01
CA PRO A 257 11.02 -17.92 7.66
C PRO A 257 11.49 -16.86 6.68
N SER A 258 11.82 -17.28 5.44
CA SER A 258 12.17 -16.37 4.35
C SER A 258 10.92 -15.66 3.83
N GLU A 259 10.62 -14.54 4.44
CA GLU A 259 9.49 -13.68 4.07
C GLU A 259 9.94 -12.22 4.11
N PRO A 260 9.70 -11.43 3.04
CA PRO A 260 10.05 -10.02 3.03
C PRO A 260 9.04 -9.21 3.87
N HIS A 261 9.55 -8.54 4.90
CA HIS A 261 8.77 -7.66 5.77
C HIS A 261 9.24 -6.20 5.68
N PRO A 262 8.32 -5.23 5.59
CA PRO A 262 8.67 -3.81 5.50
C PRO A 262 9.01 -3.24 6.88
N PHE A 263 10.15 -2.55 6.95
CA PHE A 263 10.56 -1.79 8.15
C PHE A 263 11.17 -0.46 7.75
N THR A 264 10.87 0.58 8.53
CA THR A 264 11.46 1.89 8.32
C THR A 264 12.95 1.88 8.58
N ILE A 265 13.70 2.51 7.69
CA ILE A 265 15.12 2.77 7.89
C ILE A 265 15.22 3.94 8.87
N SER A 266 15.64 3.64 10.10
CA SER A 266 15.69 4.62 11.19
C SER A 266 17.03 5.36 11.30
N SER A 267 18.07 4.92 10.55
CA SER A 267 19.35 5.63 10.43
C SER A 267 19.26 6.78 9.43
N SER A 268 20.15 7.77 9.58
CA SER A 268 20.31 8.84 8.58
C SER A 268 20.80 8.31 7.23
N PRO A 269 20.51 9.01 6.12
CA PRO A 269 21.13 8.73 4.83
C PRO A 269 22.66 8.86 4.92
N GLY A 270 23.37 7.86 4.37
CA GLY A 270 24.84 7.84 4.37
C GLY A 270 25.48 7.25 5.64
N ALA A 271 24.69 6.78 6.60
CA ALA A 271 25.21 6.01 7.73
C ALA A 271 25.88 4.70 7.26
N ASP A 272 26.95 4.27 7.93
CA ASP A 272 27.67 3.03 7.61
C ASP A 272 26.82 1.75 7.78
N THR A 273 25.80 1.85 8.61
CA THR A 273 24.85 0.75 8.89
C THR A 273 23.42 1.22 8.79
N LEU A 274 22.56 0.36 8.23
CA LEU A 274 21.12 0.58 8.28
C LEU A 274 20.59 0.16 9.65
N ARG A 275 19.80 1.04 10.29
CA ARG A 275 19.14 0.82 11.57
C ARG A 275 17.66 0.57 11.34
N PHE A 276 17.13 -0.48 11.97
CA PHE A 276 15.72 -0.81 11.97
C PHE A 276 15.25 -1.06 13.41
N VAL A 277 14.16 -0.45 13.82
CA VAL A 277 13.52 -0.76 15.11
C VAL A 277 12.25 -1.55 14.84
N ILE A 278 12.24 -2.80 15.26
CA ILE A 278 11.22 -3.79 14.95
C ILE A 278 10.41 -4.09 16.20
N ARG A 279 9.11 -3.78 16.17
CA ARG A 279 8.18 -4.15 17.23
C ARG A 279 7.82 -5.62 17.10
N CYS A 280 7.96 -6.37 18.19
CA CYS A 280 7.59 -7.79 18.28
C CYS A 280 6.08 -7.92 18.49
N CYS A 281 5.29 -8.10 17.42
CA CYS A 281 3.83 -8.15 17.47
C CYS A 281 3.18 -9.20 16.56
N GLY A 282 3.98 -10.00 15.82
CA GLY A 282 3.50 -11.04 14.92
C GLY A 282 4.45 -12.23 14.86
N ASP A 283 4.08 -13.28 14.15
CA ASP A 283 4.82 -14.54 14.11
C ASP A 283 6.26 -14.36 13.66
N TRP A 284 6.49 -13.58 12.60
CA TRP A 284 7.82 -13.32 12.08
C TRP A 284 8.62 -12.37 12.98
N THR A 285 8.01 -11.25 13.40
CA THR A 285 8.70 -10.23 14.22
C THR A 285 9.08 -10.74 15.61
N ASN A 286 8.32 -11.67 16.18
CA ASN A 286 8.69 -12.34 17.44
C ASN A 286 9.93 -13.22 17.30
N ARG A 287 10.18 -13.74 16.09
CA ARG A 287 11.36 -14.57 15.78
C ARG A 287 12.61 -13.80 15.41
N VAL A 288 12.53 -12.50 15.13
CA VAL A 288 13.70 -11.64 14.81
C VAL A 288 14.80 -11.79 15.87
N GLY A 289 14.43 -12.02 17.14
CA GLY A 289 15.38 -12.27 18.23
C GLY A 289 16.23 -13.52 18.09
N GLN A 290 15.98 -14.40 17.12
CA GLN A 290 16.77 -15.59 16.82
C GLN A 290 17.94 -15.30 15.87
N LEU A 291 17.95 -14.14 15.20
CA LEU A 291 19.07 -13.68 14.38
C LEU A 291 20.31 -13.47 15.25
N ARG A 292 21.48 -13.76 14.70
CA ARG A 292 22.78 -13.61 15.35
C ARG A 292 23.66 -12.64 14.57
N VAL A 293 24.59 -12.02 15.26
CA VAL A 293 25.66 -11.26 14.60
C VAL A 293 26.42 -12.17 13.62
N GLY A 294 26.60 -11.67 12.39
CA GLY A 294 27.17 -12.41 11.28
C GLY A 294 26.13 -13.09 10.36
N ASP A 295 24.87 -13.21 10.76
CA ASP A 295 23.83 -13.72 9.86
C ASP A 295 23.65 -12.77 8.66
N THR A 296 23.31 -13.35 7.50
CA THR A 296 23.07 -12.60 6.28
C THR A 296 21.58 -12.39 6.04
N VAL A 297 21.19 -11.17 5.76
CA VAL A 297 19.83 -10.79 5.39
C VAL A 297 19.84 -10.05 4.05
N GLN A 298 18.76 -10.14 3.30
CA GLN A 298 18.57 -9.42 2.07
C GLN A 298 17.70 -8.20 2.35
N VAL A 299 18.13 -7.01 1.91
CA VAL A 299 17.40 -5.76 2.07
C VAL A 299 17.07 -5.19 0.71
N SER A 300 15.78 -5.02 0.42
CA SER A 300 15.29 -4.43 -0.83
C SER A 300 14.66 -3.07 -0.57
N GLY A 301 15.05 -2.07 -1.34
CA GLY A 301 14.52 -0.71 -1.19
C GLY A 301 15.45 0.33 -1.80
N PRO A 302 15.26 1.62 -1.42
CA PRO A 302 14.25 2.15 -0.50
C PRO A 302 12.87 2.34 -1.15
N TYR A 303 11.84 2.34 -0.31
CA TYR A 303 10.45 2.58 -0.68
C TYR A 303 9.83 3.64 0.22
N GLY A 304 8.62 4.11 -0.14
CA GLY A 304 7.86 5.09 0.64
C GLY A 304 8.08 6.54 0.21
N MET A 305 7.13 7.36 0.62
CA MET A 305 7.08 8.80 0.32
C MET A 305 7.07 9.65 1.59
N PHE A 306 7.19 9.01 2.75
CA PHE A 306 7.14 9.67 4.05
C PHE A 306 8.52 10.29 4.36
N SER A 307 8.80 11.40 3.66
CA SER A 307 10.10 12.07 3.74
C SER A 307 9.97 13.56 3.48
N PRO A 308 10.67 14.43 4.26
CA PRO A 308 10.73 15.86 3.99
C PRO A 308 11.18 16.20 2.58
N GLU A 309 12.13 15.44 2.02
CA GLU A 309 12.64 15.64 0.65
C GLU A 309 11.56 15.46 -0.43
N ALA A 310 10.47 14.72 -0.10
CA ALA A 310 9.39 14.47 -1.03
C ALA A 310 8.46 15.68 -1.21
N TYR A 311 8.38 16.56 -0.21
CA TYR A 311 7.38 17.62 -0.17
C TYR A 311 8.01 19.02 -0.21
N GLY A 312 9.11 19.23 0.48
CA GLY A 312 9.78 20.53 0.64
C GLY A 312 8.91 21.49 1.49
N CYS A 313 9.42 21.94 2.59
CA CYS A 313 8.75 22.93 3.42
C CYS A 313 9.85 23.77 4.09
N GLU A 314 9.76 25.11 3.95
CA GLU A 314 10.72 26.04 4.55
C GLU A 314 10.26 26.50 5.95
N ALA A 315 8.96 26.48 6.21
CA ALA A 315 8.40 26.97 7.47
C ALA A 315 8.61 26.02 8.65
N GLY A 316 8.65 24.71 8.42
CA GLY A 316 8.94 23.72 9.44
C GLY A 316 8.13 22.43 9.33
N TYR A 317 8.46 21.48 10.17
CA TYR A 317 7.85 20.15 10.22
C TYR A 317 7.26 19.89 11.61
N VAL A 318 6.05 19.31 11.63
CA VAL A 318 5.44 18.78 12.83
C VAL A 318 5.36 17.27 12.68
N CYS A 319 6.05 16.54 13.52
CA CYS A 319 6.10 15.08 13.54
C CYS A 319 5.27 14.56 14.73
N ILE A 320 4.23 13.76 14.47
CA ILE A 320 3.37 13.19 15.53
C ILE A 320 3.45 11.67 15.44
N ALA A 321 4.10 11.06 16.42
CA ALA A 321 4.42 9.64 16.44
C ALA A 321 3.67 8.88 17.53
N GLY A 322 3.19 7.67 17.22
CA GLY A 322 2.63 6.72 18.17
C GLY A 322 3.49 5.45 18.32
N GLY A 323 4.13 5.26 19.48
CA GLY A 323 4.98 4.09 19.76
C GLY A 323 6.12 3.95 18.74
N VAL A 324 6.22 2.77 18.09
CA VAL A 324 7.25 2.50 17.07
C VAL A 324 7.10 3.35 15.79
N GLY A 325 5.97 4.06 15.61
CA GLY A 325 5.80 5.04 14.53
C GLY A 325 6.77 6.22 14.57
N ILE A 326 7.61 6.33 15.59
CA ILE A 326 8.75 7.27 15.68
C ILE A 326 9.85 6.97 14.65
N THR A 327 9.95 5.72 14.18
CA THR A 327 11.10 5.25 13.37
C THR A 327 11.42 6.10 12.14
N PRO A 328 10.46 6.60 11.32
CA PRO A 328 10.77 7.51 10.24
C PRO A 328 11.27 8.88 10.73
N MET A 329 10.75 9.34 11.86
CA MET A 329 11.16 10.62 12.45
C MET A 329 12.58 10.57 13.00
N LEU A 330 13.02 9.42 13.55
CA LEU A 330 14.41 9.24 13.98
C LEU A 330 15.39 9.47 12.82
N SER A 331 15.10 8.87 11.66
CA SER A 331 15.92 9.09 10.45
C SER A 331 15.92 10.57 9.99
N MET A 332 14.78 11.25 10.13
CA MET A 332 14.67 12.68 9.81
C MET A 332 15.50 13.53 10.77
N ILE A 333 15.39 13.27 12.07
CA ILE A 333 16.10 14.02 13.13
C ILE A 333 17.60 13.75 13.07
N GLU A 334 18.03 12.51 12.88
CA GLU A 334 19.44 12.15 12.74
C GLU A 334 20.07 12.81 11.50
N ASN A 335 19.28 13.11 10.46
CA ASN A 335 19.71 13.80 9.24
C ASN A 335 19.67 15.33 9.33
N MET A 336 19.15 15.92 10.42
CA MET A 336 19.08 17.37 10.60
C MET A 336 20.48 17.96 10.87
N ASP A 337 20.69 19.15 10.35
CA ASP A 337 21.81 20.03 10.62
C ASP A 337 21.31 21.40 11.10
N GLU A 338 22.22 22.35 11.36
CA GLU A 338 21.88 23.68 11.84
C GLU A 338 21.08 24.54 10.82
N LEU A 339 21.08 24.16 9.55
CA LEU A 339 20.38 24.86 8.47
C LEU A 339 19.02 24.24 8.18
N SER A 340 18.69 23.11 8.82
CA SER A 340 17.43 22.44 8.63
C SER A 340 16.25 23.26 9.17
N PRO A 341 15.07 23.22 8.52
CA PRO A 341 13.85 23.85 9.04
C PRO A 341 13.50 23.35 10.45
N PRO A 342 12.78 24.15 11.26
CA PRO A 342 12.31 23.73 12.57
C PRO A 342 11.52 22.43 12.53
N LEU A 343 11.72 21.57 13.53
CA LEU A 343 10.99 20.31 13.67
C LEU A 343 10.44 20.17 15.10
N HIS A 344 9.12 20.08 15.20
CA HIS A 344 8.42 19.80 16.45
C HIS A 344 7.98 18.33 16.47
N LEU A 345 8.52 17.54 17.40
CA LEU A 345 8.17 16.14 17.60
C LEU A 345 7.23 15.97 18.78
N VAL A 346 6.07 15.39 18.55
CA VAL A 346 5.14 14.91 19.60
C VAL A 346 5.14 13.38 19.57
N TRP A 347 5.74 12.74 20.58
CA TRP A 347 5.86 11.29 20.62
C TRP A 347 5.04 10.66 21.75
N SER A 348 3.98 9.96 21.35
CA SER A 348 3.05 9.30 22.27
C SER A 348 3.42 7.83 22.51
N ASN A 349 3.56 7.46 23.79
CA ASN A 349 3.81 6.10 24.25
C ASN A 349 2.82 5.70 25.34
N ARG A 350 2.78 4.42 25.72
CA ARG A 350 1.99 3.97 26.85
C ARG A 350 2.69 4.28 28.16
N THR A 351 3.95 3.93 28.25
CA THR A 351 4.81 4.09 29.42
C THR A 351 6.13 4.74 29.03
N VAL A 352 6.87 5.22 30.01
CA VAL A 352 8.24 5.76 29.82
C VAL A 352 9.17 4.68 29.27
N GLU A 353 9.01 3.43 29.68
CA GLU A 353 9.82 2.29 29.19
C GLU A 353 9.61 1.99 27.71
N ASP A 354 8.42 2.32 27.16
CA ASP A 354 8.14 2.18 25.73
C ASP A 354 8.86 3.25 24.88
N ALA A 355 9.33 4.34 25.52
CA ALA A 355 10.02 5.46 24.84
C ALA A 355 11.53 5.17 24.65
N PHE A 356 11.83 4.15 23.87
CA PHE A 356 13.18 3.58 23.71
C PHE A 356 14.26 4.57 23.18
N ALA A 357 13.88 5.63 22.49
CA ALA A 357 14.80 6.64 21.94
C ALA A 357 14.82 7.96 22.75
N ARG A 358 14.29 7.95 24.00
CA ARG A 358 14.14 9.17 24.81
C ARG A 358 15.48 9.89 25.05
N GLU A 359 16.52 9.18 25.45
CA GLU A 359 17.84 9.77 25.70
C GLU A 359 18.51 10.25 24.39
N GLU A 360 18.40 9.48 23.32
CA GLU A 360 18.88 9.86 21.99
C GLU A 360 18.22 11.16 21.49
N LEU A 361 16.90 11.29 21.65
CA LEU A 361 16.18 12.51 21.27
C LEU A 361 16.58 13.71 22.12
N LYS A 362 16.83 13.50 23.41
CA LYS A 362 17.34 14.53 24.30
C LYS A 362 18.71 15.04 23.87
N GLU A 363 19.62 14.13 23.49
CA GLU A 363 20.95 14.50 22.97
C GLU A 363 20.81 15.30 21.65
N HIS A 364 19.91 14.90 20.75
CA HIS A 364 19.65 15.67 19.53
C HIS A 364 19.07 17.05 19.82
N ALA A 365 18.13 17.18 20.74
CA ALA A 365 17.52 18.47 21.11
C ALA A 365 18.51 19.41 21.78
N LEU A 366 19.50 18.91 22.52
CA LEU A 366 20.59 19.72 23.08
C LEU A 366 21.52 20.25 21.99
N ARG A 367 21.70 19.54 20.89
CA ARG A 367 22.57 19.91 19.77
C ARG A 367 21.86 20.80 18.74
N LEU A 368 20.58 20.57 18.51
CA LEU A 368 19.77 21.19 17.44
C LEU A 368 18.74 22.14 18.06
N HIS A 369 19.02 23.44 18.06
CA HIS A 369 18.12 24.45 18.65
C HIS A 369 16.74 24.54 17.99
N GLN A 370 16.63 24.08 16.73
CA GLN A 370 15.38 24.04 15.98
C GLN A 370 14.59 22.72 16.16
N LEU A 371 15.07 21.81 17.02
CA LEU A 371 14.36 20.58 17.38
C LEU A 371 13.69 20.74 18.74
N ASP A 372 12.36 20.66 18.75
CA ASP A 372 11.57 20.57 19.99
C ASP A 372 10.97 19.17 20.12
N VAL A 373 11.06 18.58 21.32
CA VAL A 373 10.60 17.22 21.59
C VAL A 373 9.64 17.20 22.76
N THR A 374 8.42 16.78 22.49
CA THR A 374 7.34 16.59 23.47
C THR A 374 7.04 15.11 23.62
N HIS A 375 7.10 14.58 24.84
CA HIS A 375 6.69 13.22 25.18
C HIS A 375 5.29 13.18 25.77
N VAL A 376 4.49 12.19 25.38
CA VAL A 376 3.13 11.98 25.87
C VAL A 376 2.99 10.53 26.36
N PHE A 377 2.71 10.35 27.66
CA PHE A 377 2.55 9.02 28.28
C PHE A 377 1.10 8.78 28.70
N SER A 378 0.47 7.74 28.10
CA SER A 378 -0.95 7.51 28.34
C SER A 378 -1.25 6.73 29.64
N ARG A 379 -0.23 6.10 30.24
CA ARG A 379 -0.37 5.29 31.49
C ARG A 379 0.50 5.77 32.62
N ASP A 380 1.57 6.47 32.37
CA ASP A 380 2.47 6.98 33.39
C ASP A 380 2.18 8.44 33.65
N ALA A 381 2.23 8.83 34.93
CA ALA A 381 2.24 10.22 35.33
C ALA A 381 3.69 10.76 35.24
N THR A 382 3.83 11.96 34.71
CA THR A 382 5.12 12.64 34.62
C THR A 382 5.02 14.06 35.17
N SER A 383 6.13 14.55 35.70
CA SER A 383 6.30 15.93 36.18
C SER A 383 7.50 16.61 35.54
N VAL A 384 8.04 16.04 34.48
CA VAL A 384 9.19 16.55 33.74
C VAL A 384 8.71 17.53 32.68
N ASP A 385 9.47 18.60 32.47
CA ASP A 385 9.16 19.57 31.41
C ASP A 385 9.14 18.90 30.02
N ASN A 386 8.22 19.33 29.16
CA ASN A 386 7.93 18.75 27.85
C ASN A 386 7.45 17.28 27.90
N GLU A 387 6.99 16.81 29.07
CA GLU A 387 6.33 15.50 29.22
C GLU A 387 4.89 15.69 29.70
N TYR A 388 3.96 15.02 29.04
CA TYR A 388 2.53 15.14 29.32
C TYR A 388 1.92 13.79 29.61
N THR A 389 0.95 13.78 30.55
CA THR A 389 0.16 12.61 30.86
C THR A 389 -1.13 12.59 30.09
N GLY A 390 -1.49 11.45 29.48
CA GLY A 390 -2.75 11.27 28.76
C GLY A 390 -2.58 10.86 27.30
N ARG A 391 -3.55 11.25 26.48
CA ARG A 391 -3.54 10.99 25.04
C ARG A 391 -3.35 12.27 24.26
N VAL A 392 -2.80 12.16 23.05
CA VAL A 392 -2.75 13.28 22.10
C VAL A 392 -4.20 13.66 21.77
N ASN A 393 -4.56 14.90 22.09
CA ASN A 393 -5.88 15.48 21.88
C ASN A 393 -5.74 16.95 21.46
N HIS A 394 -6.87 17.63 21.21
CA HIS A 394 -6.89 19.02 20.77
C HIS A 394 -6.17 19.96 21.75
N ASP A 395 -6.52 19.89 23.03
CA ASP A 395 -5.97 20.79 24.05
C ASP A 395 -4.45 20.65 24.20
N LEU A 396 -3.92 19.42 24.06
CA LEU A 396 -2.49 19.17 24.07
C LEU A 396 -1.82 19.74 22.84
N LEU A 397 -2.34 19.44 21.64
CA LEU A 397 -1.75 19.94 20.39
C LEU A 397 -1.83 21.46 20.30
N ASP A 398 -2.93 22.07 20.71
CA ASP A 398 -3.08 23.54 20.77
C ASP A 398 -2.00 24.18 21.66
N ARG A 399 -1.70 23.55 22.80
CA ARG A 399 -0.68 24.02 23.73
C ARG A 399 0.75 23.85 23.18
N VAL A 400 1.10 22.66 22.69
CA VAL A 400 2.47 22.34 22.28
C VAL A 400 2.82 22.90 20.90
N LEU A 401 1.83 23.24 20.09
CA LEU A 401 2.00 23.84 18.77
C LEU A 401 1.61 25.32 18.71
N ALA A 402 1.45 25.98 19.87
CA ALA A 402 0.99 27.39 19.94
C ALA A 402 1.86 28.37 19.14
N GLU A 403 3.17 28.10 19.05
CA GLU A 403 4.14 28.94 18.32
C GLU A 403 4.41 28.45 16.89
N VAL A 404 3.78 27.34 16.47
CA VAL A 404 4.01 26.74 15.16
C VAL A 404 3.06 27.37 14.13
N PRO A 405 3.54 27.84 12.97
CA PRO A 405 2.71 28.35 11.89
C PRO A 405 1.98 27.18 11.19
N LEU A 406 0.81 26.77 11.72
CA LEU A 406 0.09 25.59 11.25
C LEU A 406 -0.26 25.64 9.76
N SER A 407 -0.56 26.83 9.20
CA SER A 407 -0.89 27.03 7.78
C SER A 407 0.26 26.73 6.82
N ASP A 408 1.50 26.88 7.29
CA ASP A 408 2.70 26.79 6.46
C ASP A 408 3.58 25.57 6.77
N SER A 409 3.26 24.87 7.88
CA SER A 409 3.98 23.67 8.32
C SER A 409 3.49 22.42 7.66
N LEU A 410 4.37 21.42 7.53
CA LEU A 410 4.03 20.09 7.03
C LEU A 410 3.98 19.11 8.20
N PHE A 411 2.90 18.32 8.26
CA PHE A 411 2.62 17.39 9.34
C PHE A 411 2.92 15.96 8.92
N PHE A 412 3.80 15.27 9.63
CA PHE A 412 4.11 13.84 9.47
C PHE A 412 3.48 13.04 10.61
N VAL A 413 2.49 12.21 10.31
CA VAL A 413 1.78 11.42 11.31
C VAL A 413 2.00 9.93 11.07
N CYS A 414 2.55 9.22 12.07
CA CYS A 414 2.82 7.79 11.96
C CYS A 414 2.56 7.06 13.30
N GLY A 415 1.93 5.90 13.22
CA GLY A 415 1.57 5.08 14.38
C GLY A 415 0.48 4.08 14.08
N PRO A 416 -0.13 3.46 15.12
CA PRO A 416 -1.29 2.59 14.95
C PRO A 416 -2.46 3.32 14.27
N GLN A 417 -3.20 2.63 13.41
CA GLN A 417 -4.29 3.24 12.63
C GLN A 417 -5.28 4.07 13.48
N PRO A 418 -5.81 3.60 14.63
CA PRO A 418 -6.73 4.41 15.45
C PRO A 418 -6.07 5.68 16.01
N PHE A 419 -4.76 5.67 16.27
CA PHE A 419 -4.01 6.84 16.68
C PHE A 419 -3.91 7.86 15.54
N MET A 420 -3.53 7.42 14.35
CA MET A 420 -3.40 8.30 13.18
C MET A 420 -4.74 8.94 12.81
N GLU A 421 -5.84 8.16 12.81
CA GLU A 421 -7.19 8.67 12.55
C GLU A 421 -7.62 9.74 13.57
N SER A 422 -7.31 9.52 14.87
CA SER A 422 -7.57 10.49 15.92
C SER A 422 -6.78 11.78 15.71
N VAL A 423 -5.48 11.68 15.45
CA VAL A 423 -4.60 12.83 15.23
C VAL A 423 -5.01 13.61 13.97
N GLN A 424 -5.30 12.92 12.87
CA GLN A 424 -5.77 13.57 11.64
C GLN A 424 -7.07 14.36 11.85
N ARG A 425 -8.01 13.79 12.62
CA ARG A 425 -9.25 14.49 12.97
C ARG A 425 -8.95 15.74 13.79
N THR A 426 -8.15 15.63 14.82
CA THR A 426 -7.74 16.77 15.66
C THR A 426 -7.05 17.85 14.84
N LEU A 427 -6.10 17.51 13.98
CA LEU A 427 -5.42 18.47 13.11
C LEU A 427 -6.40 19.16 12.14
N SER A 428 -7.39 18.42 11.62
CA SER A 428 -8.44 19.00 10.76
C SER A 428 -9.34 19.99 11.54
N GLU A 429 -9.67 19.65 12.80
CA GLU A 429 -10.41 20.56 13.72
C GLU A 429 -9.62 21.83 14.05
N MET A 430 -8.29 21.75 14.11
CA MET A 430 -7.36 22.88 14.26
C MET A 430 -7.17 23.69 12.96
N GLY A 431 -7.82 23.30 11.85
CA GLY A 431 -7.75 23.99 10.57
C GLY A 431 -6.58 23.61 9.67
N VAL A 432 -5.82 22.54 9.98
CA VAL A 432 -4.74 22.06 9.13
C VAL A 432 -5.31 21.39 7.86
N PRO A 433 -4.93 21.87 6.66
CA PRO A 433 -5.44 21.30 5.42
C PRO A 433 -4.99 19.85 5.24
N PRO A 434 -5.83 18.94 4.70
CA PRO A 434 -5.43 17.55 4.45
C PRO A 434 -4.21 17.39 3.52
N SER A 435 -3.95 18.39 2.67
CA SER A 435 -2.77 18.42 1.79
C SER A 435 -1.44 18.59 2.53
N GLN A 436 -1.47 19.12 3.74
CA GLN A 436 -0.30 19.29 4.61
C GLN A 436 -0.09 18.10 5.56
N ILE A 437 -1.00 17.14 5.61
CA ILE A 437 -0.89 15.97 6.47
C ILE A 437 -0.39 14.78 5.66
N VAL A 438 0.83 14.33 5.97
CA VAL A 438 1.48 13.15 5.38
C VAL A 438 1.37 12.01 6.38
N THR A 439 0.81 10.89 5.95
CA THR A 439 0.69 9.70 6.80
C THR A 439 1.36 8.50 6.15
N GLU A 440 1.91 7.62 6.96
CA GLU A 440 2.37 6.29 6.54
C GLU A 440 1.86 5.25 7.52
N GLU A 441 1.18 4.23 6.99
CA GLU A 441 0.55 3.19 7.79
C GLU A 441 1.46 1.95 7.84
N PHE A 442 1.91 1.59 9.05
CA PHE A 442 2.68 0.36 9.31
C PHE A 442 1.76 -0.70 9.94
N GLY A 443 0.89 -1.29 9.16
CA GLY A 443 0.01 -2.32 9.66
C GLY A 443 -0.67 -3.07 8.52
N PHE A 444 -0.32 -4.32 8.36
CA PHE A 444 -1.00 -5.25 7.45
C PHE A 444 -1.59 -6.40 8.24
#